data_bc2b48f2c7675a5fb6cb6367121c750f
#
_entry.id   bc2b48f2c7675a5fb6cb6367121c750f
#
_cell.length_a   1.000
_cell.length_b   1.000
_cell.length_c   1.000
_cell.angle_alpha   90.00
_cell.angle_beta   90.00
_cell.angle_gamma   90.00
#
_symmetry.space_group_name_H-M   'P 1'
#
loop_
_entity.id
_entity.type
_entity.pdbx_description
1 polymer ?
#
loop_
_entity_poly.entity_id
_entity_poly.type
_entity_poly.pdbx_seq_one_letter_code
_entity_poly.pdbx_strand_id
1 'polypeptide(L)'
;GSGRYIAGLHALAPSVINEITAHATAARFIDMDVETVFEIGGQDAKYTYLVNGVATDYAMNEACSAGTGSFLEEAAGEHLKIAVDEIAPLALRATQPLNFSDECAAFIASDINTAIHEGFAREDIIAGIVYSICMNYLNRVKQNRPAGRKILMQGGVCYNRSVPLAMAGLTGQHIIVPPEPGLMGAFGVALEVKKRLELGLLERDSFSLNTLAARELKQKAPFICRGGKDQCDRKCEIARIEI
;
A
#
# COMPACT_ATOMS: atom_id res chain seq x y z
N GLY A 1 -9.84 -1.82 -1.68
CA GLY A 1 -10.75 -1.31 -0.65
C GLY A 1 -12.22 -1.48 -1.00
N SER A 2 -13.12 -1.14 -0.08
CA SER A 2 -14.60 -1.29 -0.26
C SER A 2 -15.16 -0.46 -1.42
N GLY A 3 -14.53 0.66 -1.75
CA GLY A 3 -14.91 1.50 -2.89
C GLY A 3 -14.86 0.82 -4.25
N ARG A 4 -14.17 -0.33 -4.38
CA ARG A 4 -14.07 -1.08 -5.64
C ARG A 4 -15.42 -1.48 -6.22
N TYR A 5 -16.41 -1.78 -5.39
CA TYR A 5 -17.74 -2.15 -5.86
C TYR A 5 -18.47 -0.96 -6.47
N ILE A 6 -18.39 0.21 -5.86
CA ILE A 6 -18.98 1.46 -6.39
C ILE A 6 -18.29 1.84 -7.70
N ALA A 7 -16.95 1.80 -7.72
CA ALA A 7 -16.16 2.07 -8.92
C ALA A 7 -16.50 1.08 -10.05
N GLY A 8 -16.63 -0.22 -9.74
CA GLY A 8 -17.02 -1.24 -10.70
C GLY A 8 -18.41 -1.01 -11.29
N LEU A 9 -19.38 -0.65 -10.48
CA LEU A 9 -20.76 -0.32 -10.94
C LEU A 9 -20.75 0.95 -11.79
N HIS A 10 -20.05 1.99 -11.38
CA HIS A 10 -19.95 3.23 -12.14
C HIS A 10 -19.28 3.02 -13.49
N ALA A 11 -18.18 2.28 -13.52
CA ALA A 11 -17.44 1.96 -14.73
C ALA A 11 -18.08 0.88 -15.61
N LEU A 12 -19.23 0.31 -15.21
CA LEU A 12 -19.86 -0.84 -15.90
C LEU A 12 -18.89 -2.03 -16.02
N ALA A 13 -18.01 -2.19 -15.04
CA ALA A 13 -16.99 -3.23 -15.10
C ALA A 13 -17.62 -4.63 -14.99
N PRO A 14 -17.27 -5.57 -15.89
CA PRO A 14 -17.85 -6.92 -15.87
C PRO A 14 -17.36 -7.75 -14.69
N SER A 15 -16.30 -7.31 -14.01
CA SER A 15 -15.72 -8.00 -12.87
C SER A 15 -15.00 -7.03 -11.94
N VAL A 16 -14.96 -7.39 -10.65
CA VAL A 16 -14.13 -6.73 -9.63
C VAL A 16 -13.14 -7.75 -9.11
N ILE A 17 -11.85 -7.47 -9.28
CA ILE A 17 -10.77 -8.37 -8.89
C ILE A 17 -10.26 -7.98 -7.51
N ASN A 18 -10.02 -8.98 -6.66
CA ASN A 18 -9.42 -8.76 -5.35
C ASN A 18 -7.99 -8.24 -5.51
N GLU A 19 -7.61 -7.24 -4.73
CA GLU A 19 -6.29 -6.59 -4.81
C GLU A 19 -5.14 -7.56 -4.47
N ILE A 20 -5.31 -8.45 -3.49
CA ILE A 20 -4.27 -9.44 -3.15
C ILE A 20 -3.98 -10.35 -4.35
N THR A 21 -5.03 -10.81 -5.05
CA THR A 21 -4.87 -11.59 -6.28
C THR A 21 -4.17 -10.78 -7.36
N ALA A 22 -4.56 -9.52 -7.57
CA ALA A 22 -3.95 -8.65 -8.56
C ALA A 22 -2.45 -8.45 -8.28
N HIS A 23 -2.09 -8.13 -7.04
CA HIS A 23 -0.69 -7.95 -6.64
C HIS A 23 0.13 -9.24 -6.80
N ALA A 24 -0.42 -10.39 -6.39
CA ALA A 24 0.24 -11.69 -6.57
C ALA A 24 0.47 -12.03 -8.04
N THR A 25 -0.53 -11.79 -8.90
CA THR A 25 -0.43 -12.02 -10.35
C THR A 25 0.63 -11.13 -10.98
N ALA A 26 0.67 -9.84 -10.61
CA ALA A 26 1.67 -8.91 -11.10
C ALA A 26 3.08 -9.28 -10.64
N ALA A 27 3.25 -9.62 -9.36
CA ALA A 27 4.53 -10.02 -8.80
C ALA A 27 5.11 -11.25 -9.52
N ARG A 28 4.28 -12.26 -9.74
CA ARG A 28 4.67 -13.47 -10.46
C ARG A 28 5.02 -13.21 -11.92
N PHE A 29 4.40 -12.23 -12.56
CA PHE A 29 4.74 -11.84 -13.93
C PHE A 29 6.13 -11.21 -14.00
N ILE A 30 6.52 -10.43 -13.00
CA ILE A 30 7.86 -9.81 -12.90
C ILE A 30 8.93 -10.89 -12.64
N ASP A 31 8.69 -11.76 -11.66
CA ASP A 31 9.60 -12.87 -11.35
C ASP A 31 8.79 -14.03 -10.77
N MET A 32 8.85 -15.19 -11.43
CA MET A 32 8.08 -16.38 -11.06
C MET A 32 8.51 -17.00 -9.72
N ASP A 33 9.71 -16.70 -9.25
CA ASP A 33 10.27 -17.22 -8.00
C ASP A 33 10.01 -16.29 -6.79
N VAL A 34 9.25 -15.21 -6.96
CA VAL A 34 8.85 -14.35 -5.84
C VAL A 34 7.99 -15.15 -4.86
N GLU A 35 8.42 -15.16 -3.61
CA GLU A 35 7.73 -15.82 -2.50
C GLU A 35 6.99 -14.83 -1.60
N THR A 36 7.37 -13.54 -1.64
CA THR A 36 6.77 -12.54 -0.77
C THR A 36 6.59 -11.21 -1.50
N VAL A 37 5.47 -10.58 -1.28
CA VAL A 37 5.20 -9.21 -1.74
C VAL A 37 5.08 -8.30 -0.52
N PHE A 38 5.94 -7.28 -0.47
CA PHE A 38 5.81 -6.15 0.44
C PHE A 38 5.19 -4.99 -0.32
N GLU A 39 4.00 -4.59 0.06
CA GLU A 39 3.34 -3.42 -0.51
C GLU A 39 3.27 -2.31 0.51
N ILE A 40 3.82 -1.13 0.16
CA ILE A 40 3.70 0.08 0.97
C ILE A 40 3.15 1.19 0.08
N GLY A 41 1.89 1.48 0.30
CA GLY A 41 1.17 2.58 -0.34
C GLY A 41 1.25 3.88 0.45
N GLY A 42 0.51 4.89 -0.01
CA GLY A 42 0.40 6.17 0.70
C GLY A 42 -0.39 6.07 2.00
N GLN A 43 -1.44 5.26 2.04
CA GLN A 43 -2.36 5.16 3.18
C GLN A 43 -2.41 3.76 3.81
N ASP A 44 -2.12 2.72 3.05
CA ASP A 44 -2.14 1.35 3.52
C ASP A 44 -0.85 0.61 3.16
N ALA A 45 -0.62 -0.47 3.88
CA ALA A 45 0.51 -1.34 3.67
C ALA A 45 0.05 -2.80 3.80
N LYS A 46 0.58 -3.67 2.96
CA LYS A 46 0.20 -5.08 2.92
C LYS A 46 1.42 -5.97 2.79
N TYR A 47 1.33 -7.10 3.46
CA TYR A 47 2.22 -8.24 3.29
C TYR A 47 1.44 -9.35 2.61
N THR A 48 2.04 -10.03 1.64
CA THR A 48 1.45 -11.22 1.00
C THR A 48 2.52 -12.29 0.81
N TYR A 49 2.22 -13.52 1.25
CA TYR A 49 3.08 -14.68 1.04
C TYR A 49 2.53 -15.57 -0.07
N LEU A 50 3.40 -15.98 -0.97
CA LEU A 50 3.05 -16.75 -2.16
C LEU A 50 3.64 -18.17 -2.09
N VAL A 51 2.79 -19.15 -2.31
CA VAL A 51 3.21 -20.54 -2.53
C VAL A 51 2.80 -20.93 -3.95
N ASN A 52 3.77 -21.29 -4.78
CA ASN A 52 3.54 -21.60 -6.19
C ASN A 52 2.81 -20.47 -6.95
N GLY A 53 3.05 -19.21 -6.54
CA GLY A 53 2.44 -18.02 -7.13
C GLY A 53 1.01 -17.76 -6.71
N VAL A 54 0.50 -18.47 -5.71
CA VAL A 54 -0.83 -18.24 -5.11
C VAL A 54 -0.63 -17.61 -3.74
N ALA A 55 -1.39 -16.55 -3.46
CA ALA A 55 -1.39 -15.92 -2.14
C ALA A 55 -2.01 -16.88 -1.11
N THR A 56 -1.21 -17.32 -0.14
CA THR A 56 -1.61 -18.26 0.91
C THR A 56 -1.72 -17.61 2.27
N ASP A 57 -1.02 -16.51 2.49
CA ASP A 57 -1.13 -15.69 3.70
C ASP A 57 -1.03 -14.21 3.31
N TYR A 58 -1.75 -13.37 4.02
CA TYR A 58 -1.65 -11.91 3.88
C TYR A 58 -1.94 -11.20 5.18
N ALA A 59 -1.38 -10.02 5.32
CA ALA A 59 -1.69 -9.10 6.40
C ALA A 59 -1.77 -7.67 5.85
N MET A 60 -2.46 -6.82 6.58
CA MET A 60 -2.60 -5.39 6.27
C MET A 60 -2.36 -4.60 7.55
N ASN A 61 -1.91 -3.35 7.40
CA ASN A 61 -1.97 -2.43 8.53
C ASN A 61 -3.44 -2.25 8.96
N GLU A 62 -3.65 -2.11 10.25
CA GLU A 62 -4.98 -1.81 10.80
C GLU A 62 -5.35 -0.32 10.57
N ALA A 63 -5.83 0.38 11.58
CA ALA A 63 -6.26 1.78 11.45
C ALA A 63 -5.11 2.81 11.46
N CYS A 64 -3.86 2.39 11.68
CA CYS A 64 -2.72 3.29 11.83
C CYS A 64 -1.96 3.47 10.51
N SER A 65 -1.68 4.71 10.11
CA SER A 65 -0.86 5.03 8.93
C SER A 65 0.64 4.83 9.15
N ALA A 66 1.10 4.54 10.36
CA ALA A 66 2.49 4.22 10.65
C ALA A 66 2.96 3.05 9.75
N GLY A 67 4.14 3.19 9.15
CA GLY A 67 4.62 2.24 8.15
C GLY A 67 4.09 2.47 6.73
N THR A 68 3.50 3.64 6.44
CA THR A 68 2.99 4.03 5.13
C THR A 68 3.63 5.34 4.61
N GLY A 69 3.37 5.66 3.34
CA GLY A 69 3.96 6.82 2.68
C GLY A 69 3.48 8.15 3.25
N SER A 70 2.22 8.27 3.63
CA SER A 70 1.69 9.52 4.21
C SER A 70 2.37 9.85 5.54
N PHE A 71 2.71 8.84 6.33
CA PHE A 71 3.47 9.08 7.55
C PHE A 71 4.89 9.60 7.26
N LEU A 72 5.56 9.04 6.24
CA LEU A 72 6.89 9.52 5.81
C LEU A 72 6.83 10.98 5.35
N GLU A 73 5.83 11.31 4.53
CA GLU A 73 5.60 12.66 4.00
C GLU A 73 5.30 13.65 5.13
N GLU A 74 4.39 13.28 6.04
CA GLU A 74 4.01 14.10 7.19
C GLU A 74 5.22 14.37 8.12
N ALA A 75 5.95 13.32 8.50
CA ALA A 75 7.11 13.45 9.37
C ALA A 75 8.23 14.31 8.76
N ALA A 76 8.51 14.14 7.46
CA ALA A 76 9.51 14.95 6.76
C ALA A 76 9.05 16.40 6.55
N GLY A 77 7.79 16.58 6.16
CA GLY A 77 7.21 17.91 5.86
C GLY A 77 6.99 18.76 7.11
N GLU A 78 6.41 18.19 8.16
CA GLU A 78 6.05 18.96 9.35
C GLU A 78 7.27 19.35 10.18
N HIS A 79 8.19 18.42 10.43
CA HIS A 79 9.32 18.65 11.33
C HIS A 79 10.56 19.19 10.62
N LEU A 80 10.86 18.72 9.41
CA LEU A 80 12.09 19.07 8.71
C LEU A 80 11.88 20.04 7.54
N LYS A 81 10.64 20.31 7.14
CA LYS A 81 10.30 21.12 5.95
C LYS A 81 10.96 20.56 4.67
N ILE A 82 10.92 19.23 4.53
CA ILE A 82 11.47 18.49 3.39
C ILE A 82 10.32 18.05 2.51
N ALA A 83 10.41 18.33 1.21
CA ALA A 83 9.44 17.85 0.24
C ALA A 83 9.63 16.36 -0.06
N VAL A 84 8.58 15.68 -0.52
CA VAL A 84 8.57 14.23 -0.73
C VAL A 84 9.67 13.76 -1.68
N ASP A 85 9.93 14.51 -2.75
CA ASP A 85 10.96 14.24 -3.75
C ASP A 85 12.39 14.47 -3.24
N GLU A 86 12.56 15.23 -2.17
CA GLU A 86 13.85 15.47 -1.52
C GLU A 86 14.23 14.39 -0.49
N ILE A 87 13.27 13.58 -0.01
CA ILE A 87 13.50 12.58 1.04
C ILE A 87 14.57 11.57 0.62
N ALA A 88 14.43 10.95 -0.55
CA ALA A 88 15.39 9.94 -1.00
C ALA A 88 16.80 10.50 -1.23
N PRO A 89 16.98 11.63 -1.96
CA PRO A 89 18.31 12.23 -2.12
C PRO A 89 19.00 12.58 -0.81
N LEU A 90 18.26 13.03 0.20
CA LEU A 90 18.81 13.35 1.51
C LEU A 90 19.14 12.08 2.29
N ALA A 91 18.21 11.15 2.42
CA ALA A 91 18.43 9.90 3.18
C ALA A 91 19.62 9.08 2.64
N LEU A 92 19.83 9.08 1.32
CA LEU A 92 20.94 8.36 0.69
C LEU A 92 22.33 9.00 0.93
N ARG A 93 22.39 10.22 1.47
CA ARG A 93 23.63 10.88 1.87
C ARG A 93 23.94 10.73 3.36
N ALA A 94 23.05 10.11 4.13
CA ALA A 94 23.24 9.87 5.54
C ALA A 94 24.52 9.06 5.80
N THR A 95 25.24 9.42 6.85
CA THR A 95 26.45 8.72 7.29
C THR A 95 26.20 7.88 8.53
N GLN A 96 25.27 8.32 9.38
CA GLN A 96 24.87 7.65 10.63
C GLN A 96 23.37 7.79 10.84
N PRO A 97 22.53 6.99 10.14
CA PRO A 97 21.08 7.02 10.32
C PRO A 97 20.71 6.85 11.80
N LEU A 98 19.83 7.72 12.30
CA LEU A 98 19.41 7.68 13.69
C LEU A 98 18.43 6.51 13.92
N ASN A 99 18.48 5.96 15.12
CA ASN A 99 17.54 4.91 15.53
C ASN A 99 16.34 5.54 16.25
N PHE A 100 15.26 5.76 15.52
CA PHE A 100 14.01 6.29 16.06
C PHE A 100 13.06 5.17 16.48
N SER A 101 12.08 5.54 17.32
CA SER A 101 10.97 4.65 17.67
C SER A 101 10.22 4.15 16.42
N ASP A 102 9.81 2.89 16.43
CA ASP A 102 8.97 2.28 15.41
C ASP A 102 7.51 2.12 15.86
N GLU A 103 7.11 2.78 16.95
CA GLU A 103 5.80 2.57 17.54
C GLU A 103 4.71 3.41 16.88
N CYS A 104 4.63 4.69 17.15
CA CYS A 104 3.58 5.54 16.56
C CYS A 104 4.11 6.94 16.21
N ALA A 105 3.35 7.67 15.39
CA ALA A 105 3.69 8.99 14.89
C ALA A 105 4.07 9.98 16.00
N ALA A 106 3.39 9.93 17.15
CA ALA A 106 3.66 10.85 18.27
C ALA A 106 5.05 10.63 18.89
N PHE A 107 5.49 9.37 19.05
CA PHE A 107 6.82 9.07 19.57
C PHE A 107 7.90 9.47 18.59
N ILE A 108 7.72 9.17 17.31
CA ILE A 108 8.68 9.55 16.27
C ILE A 108 8.79 11.08 16.16
N ALA A 109 7.69 11.81 16.28
CA ALA A 109 7.71 13.28 16.31
C ALA A 109 8.57 13.83 17.46
N SER A 110 8.47 13.21 18.64
CA SER A 110 9.32 13.54 19.79
C SER A 110 10.80 13.26 19.51
N ASP A 111 11.10 12.08 18.94
CA ASP A 111 12.49 11.68 18.60
C ASP A 111 13.10 12.64 17.57
N ILE A 112 12.34 13.00 16.52
CA ILE A 112 12.77 13.96 15.49
C ILE A 112 13.09 15.32 16.11
N ASN A 113 12.21 15.85 16.96
CA ASN A 113 12.42 17.14 17.61
C ASN A 113 13.65 17.11 18.51
N THR A 114 13.86 16.03 19.26
CA THR A 114 15.05 15.84 20.09
C THR A 114 16.32 15.85 19.22
N ALA A 115 16.34 15.10 18.13
CA ALA A 115 17.48 15.05 17.22
C ALA A 115 17.80 16.40 16.58
N ILE A 116 16.77 17.20 16.23
CA ILE A 116 16.95 18.57 15.73
C ILE A 116 17.60 19.46 16.80
N HIS A 117 17.12 19.39 18.04
CA HIS A 117 17.68 20.17 19.14
C HIS A 117 19.10 19.78 19.51
N GLU A 118 19.45 18.51 19.36
CA GLU A 118 20.81 18.00 19.59
C GLU A 118 21.77 18.30 18.43
N GLY A 119 21.25 18.83 17.31
CA GLY A 119 22.06 19.29 16.18
C GLY A 119 22.53 18.20 15.24
N PHE A 120 21.84 17.06 15.20
CA PHE A 120 22.14 15.99 14.22
C PHE A 120 21.93 16.48 12.77
N ALA A 121 22.68 15.90 11.84
CA ALA A 121 22.55 16.22 10.43
C ALA A 121 21.16 15.85 9.88
N ARG A 122 20.59 16.71 9.02
CA ARG A 122 19.27 16.48 8.44
C ARG A 122 19.21 15.17 7.66
N GLU A 123 20.31 14.80 6.99
CA GLU A 123 20.47 13.54 6.27
C GLU A 123 20.32 12.33 7.19
N ASP A 124 20.95 12.37 8.37
CA ASP A 124 20.89 11.28 9.34
C ASP A 124 19.52 11.18 9.99
N ILE A 125 18.86 12.31 10.25
CA ILE A 125 17.47 12.36 10.77
C ILE A 125 16.51 11.76 9.74
N ILE A 126 16.56 12.20 8.47
CA ILE A 126 15.64 11.70 7.44
C ILE A 126 15.84 10.20 7.14
N ALA A 127 17.09 9.73 7.18
CA ALA A 127 17.39 8.31 7.06
C ALA A 127 16.82 7.52 8.25
N GLY A 128 16.92 8.05 9.46
CA GLY A 128 16.30 7.48 10.66
C GLY A 128 14.78 7.33 10.52
N ILE A 129 14.09 8.34 9.97
CA ILE A 129 12.65 8.27 9.68
C ILE A 129 12.35 7.15 8.66
N VAL A 130 13.14 7.03 7.59
CA VAL A 130 12.98 5.95 6.59
C VAL A 130 13.15 4.58 7.24
N TYR A 131 14.17 4.39 8.09
CA TYR A 131 14.36 3.14 8.83
C TYR A 131 13.19 2.85 9.77
N SER A 132 12.72 3.84 10.51
CA SER A 132 11.58 3.71 11.43
C SER A 132 10.31 3.22 10.72
N ILE A 133 10.00 3.74 9.54
CA ILE A 133 8.85 3.29 8.74
C ILE A 133 9.01 1.84 8.30
N CYS A 134 10.21 1.46 7.83
CA CYS A 134 10.49 0.07 7.46
C CYS A 134 10.37 -0.87 8.68
N MET A 135 10.89 -0.47 9.83
CA MET A 135 10.76 -1.22 11.08
C MET A 135 9.30 -1.36 11.52
N ASN A 136 8.53 -0.27 11.45
CA ASN A 136 7.11 -0.30 11.75
C ASN A 136 6.36 -1.28 10.83
N TYR A 137 6.64 -1.24 9.52
CA TYR A 137 6.07 -2.21 8.59
C TYR A 137 6.43 -3.65 8.97
N LEU A 138 7.71 -3.94 9.27
CA LEU A 138 8.16 -5.27 9.63
C LEU A 138 7.51 -5.76 10.93
N ASN A 139 7.38 -4.89 11.93
CA ASN A 139 6.88 -5.25 13.25
C ASN A 139 5.36 -5.28 13.33
N ARG A 140 4.64 -4.44 12.56
CA ARG A 140 3.17 -4.30 12.67
C ARG A 140 2.41 -4.96 11.52
N VAL A 141 2.97 -4.96 10.30
CA VAL A 141 2.30 -5.55 9.13
C VAL A 141 2.81 -6.96 8.90
N LYS A 142 4.10 -7.14 8.64
CA LYS A 142 4.70 -8.46 8.43
C LYS A 142 4.65 -9.31 9.72
N GLN A 143 5.02 -8.74 10.85
CA GLN A 143 5.13 -9.45 12.14
C GLN A 143 6.04 -10.69 12.02
N ASN A 144 5.66 -11.79 12.66
CA ASN A 144 6.42 -13.05 12.66
C ASN A 144 6.24 -13.91 11.40
N ARG A 145 5.59 -13.37 10.36
CA ARG A 145 5.37 -14.09 9.10
C ARG A 145 6.66 -14.28 8.33
N PRO A 146 6.79 -15.35 7.53
CA PRO A 146 7.99 -15.61 6.75
C PRO A 146 8.26 -14.50 5.73
N ALA A 147 9.52 -14.22 5.42
CA ALA A 147 9.89 -13.26 4.39
C ALA A 147 10.23 -13.90 3.04
N GLY A 148 10.31 -15.24 2.97
CA GLY A 148 10.74 -15.93 1.76
C GLY A 148 12.16 -15.57 1.33
N ARG A 149 12.64 -16.15 0.24
CA ARG A 149 13.99 -15.89 -0.29
C ARG A 149 14.04 -14.73 -1.28
N LYS A 150 12.95 -14.53 -2.02
CA LYS A 150 12.79 -13.43 -2.98
C LYS A 150 11.59 -12.57 -2.58
N ILE A 151 11.84 -11.31 -2.35
CA ILE A 151 10.84 -10.32 -1.98
C ILE A 151 10.68 -9.34 -3.12
N LEU A 152 9.46 -9.17 -3.62
CA LEU A 152 9.10 -8.05 -4.47
C LEU A 152 8.49 -6.95 -3.61
N MET A 153 9.06 -5.76 -3.69
CA MET A 153 8.54 -4.59 -2.98
C MET A 153 7.87 -3.63 -3.95
N GLN A 154 6.65 -3.23 -3.64
CA GLN A 154 5.79 -2.42 -4.51
C GLN A 154 4.98 -1.40 -3.70
N GLY A 155 4.14 -0.61 -4.39
CA GLY A 155 3.42 0.52 -3.83
C GLY A 155 4.15 1.84 -4.11
N GLY A 156 3.42 2.95 -3.99
CA GLY A 156 3.93 4.28 -4.35
C GLY A 156 5.16 4.72 -3.57
N VAL A 157 5.33 4.21 -2.34
CA VAL A 157 6.50 4.52 -1.50
C VAL A 157 7.81 4.02 -2.11
N CYS A 158 7.76 2.99 -2.95
CA CYS A 158 8.96 2.44 -3.59
C CYS A 158 9.59 3.34 -4.67
N TYR A 159 8.91 4.42 -5.10
CA TYR A 159 9.56 5.48 -5.88
C TYR A 159 10.63 6.21 -5.08
N ASN A 160 10.51 6.25 -3.78
CA ASN A 160 11.57 6.67 -2.87
C ASN A 160 12.58 5.54 -2.69
N ARG A 161 13.72 5.62 -3.40
CA ARG A 161 14.75 4.58 -3.44
C ARG A 161 15.39 4.26 -2.09
N SER A 162 15.34 5.17 -1.12
CA SER A 162 15.90 4.91 0.22
C SER A 162 15.10 3.86 0.99
N VAL A 163 13.78 3.74 0.73
CA VAL A 163 12.91 2.79 1.44
C VAL A 163 13.23 1.33 1.09
N PRO A 164 13.28 0.91 -0.19
CA PRO A 164 13.69 -0.46 -0.53
C PRO A 164 15.12 -0.80 -0.07
N LEU A 165 16.04 0.17 -0.07
CA LEU A 165 17.41 -0.04 0.44
C LEU A 165 17.43 -0.27 1.95
N ALA A 166 16.69 0.55 2.72
CA ALA A 166 16.53 0.36 4.16
C ALA A 166 15.89 -1.00 4.46
N MET A 167 14.85 -1.38 3.70
CA MET A 167 14.19 -2.68 3.85
C MET A 167 15.14 -3.84 3.56
N ALA A 168 15.98 -3.75 2.54
CA ALA A 168 17.01 -4.75 2.23
C ALA A 168 18.01 -4.87 3.37
N GLY A 169 18.48 -3.74 3.93
CA GLY A 169 19.38 -3.72 5.08
C GLY A 169 18.77 -4.38 6.33
N LEU A 170 17.51 -4.06 6.64
CA LEU A 170 16.81 -4.59 7.81
C LEU A 170 16.47 -6.08 7.70
N THR A 171 16.13 -6.56 6.51
CA THR A 171 15.74 -7.95 6.30
C THR A 171 16.90 -8.87 5.96
N GLY A 172 18.03 -8.32 5.50
CA GLY A 172 19.13 -9.08 4.94
C GLY A 172 18.76 -9.85 3.66
N GLN A 173 17.66 -9.48 2.99
CA GLN A 173 17.12 -10.18 1.83
C GLN A 173 17.29 -9.37 0.55
N HIS A 174 17.26 -10.07 -0.57
CA HIS A 174 17.23 -9.43 -1.89
C HIS A 174 15.83 -8.86 -2.17
N ILE A 175 15.76 -7.55 -2.36
CA ILE A 175 14.52 -6.82 -2.66
C ILE A 175 14.49 -6.49 -4.15
N ILE A 176 13.43 -6.93 -4.83
CA ILE A 176 13.13 -6.60 -6.21
C ILE A 176 12.11 -5.46 -6.22
N VAL A 177 12.42 -4.37 -6.90
CA VAL A 177 11.48 -3.26 -7.13
C VAL A 177 11.17 -3.19 -8.62
N PRO A 178 9.90 -3.34 -9.02
CA PRO A 178 9.52 -3.23 -10.43
C PRO A 178 9.68 -1.79 -10.93
N PRO A 179 9.74 -1.56 -12.27
CA PRO A 179 9.91 -0.21 -12.83
C PRO A 179 8.83 0.77 -12.40
N GLU A 180 7.59 0.31 -12.30
CA GLU A 180 6.41 1.10 -11.92
C GLU A 180 5.75 0.51 -10.66
N PRO A 181 6.38 0.64 -9.49
CA PRO A 181 5.92 -0.04 -8.28
C PRO A 181 4.53 0.41 -7.81
N GLY A 182 4.13 1.64 -8.08
CA GLY A 182 2.82 2.19 -7.74
C GLY A 182 1.68 1.69 -8.63
N LEU A 183 1.98 1.11 -9.81
CA LEU A 183 0.99 0.65 -10.77
C LEU A 183 0.77 -0.87 -10.76
N MET A 184 1.44 -1.60 -9.88
CA MET A 184 1.42 -3.07 -9.87
C MET A 184 0.02 -3.65 -9.66
N GLY A 185 -0.83 -3.01 -8.86
CA GLY A 185 -2.23 -3.42 -8.69
C GLY A 185 -3.02 -3.34 -9.99
N ALA A 186 -2.93 -2.22 -10.71
CA ALA A 186 -3.59 -2.03 -12.00
C ALA A 186 -3.07 -3.02 -13.06
N PHE A 187 -1.74 -3.22 -13.10
CA PHE A 187 -1.10 -4.18 -13.99
C PHE A 187 -1.58 -5.61 -13.72
N GLY A 188 -1.67 -6.01 -12.45
CA GLY A 188 -2.18 -7.32 -12.06
C GLY A 188 -3.64 -7.54 -12.43
N VAL A 189 -4.50 -6.50 -12.30
CA VAL A 189 -5.88 -6.56 -12.78
C VAL A 189 -5.91 -6.79 -14.29
N ALA A 190 -5.08 -6.07 -15.06
CA ALA A 190 -5.03 -6.24 -16.52
C ALA A 190 -4.61 -7.67 -16.90
N LEU A 191 -3.62 -8.25 -16.23
CA LEU A 191 -3.19 -9.62 -16.43
C LEU A 191 -4.30 -10.65 -16.09
N GLU A 192 -5.02 -10.45 -14.98
CA GLU A 192 -6.15 -11.31 -14.60
C GLU A 192 -7.31 -11.21 -15.59
N VAL A 193 -7.64 -10.03 -16.07
CA VAL A 193 -8.66 -9.84 -17.13
C VAL A 193 -8.24 -10.55 -18.40
N LYS A 194 -7.00 -10.36 -18.86
CA LYS A 194 -6.45 -11.05 -20.03
C LYS A 194 -6.60 -12.56 -19.90
N LYS A 195 -6.16 -13.12 -18.78
CA LYS A 195 -6.26 -14.56 -18.49
C LYS A 195 -7.72 -15.05 -18.53
N ARG A 196 -8.65 -14.31 -17.95
CA ARG A 196 -10.07 -14.69 -17.93
C ARG A 196 -10.70 -14.65 -19.33
N LEU A 197 -10.31 -13.68 -20.17
CA LEU A 197 -10.73 -13.62 -21.58
C LEU A 197 -10.19 -14.81 -22.38
N GLU A 198 -8.93 -15.17 -22.19
CA GLU A 198 -8.28 -16.33 -22.86
C GLU A 198 -8.93 -17.66 -22.45
N LEU A 199 -9.40 -17.76 -21.21
CA LEU A 199 -10.13 -18.94 -20.69
C LEU A 199 -11.64 -18.95 -21.00
N GLY A 200 -12.16 -17.93 -21.67
CA GLY A 200 -13.59 -17.81 -21.95
C GLY A 200 -14.46 -17.54 -20.70
N LEU A 201 -13.86 -17.11 -19.60
CA LEU A 201 -14.56 -16.76 -18.35
C LEU A 201 -15.10 -15.32 -18.34
N LEU A 202 -14.68 -14.51 -19.28
CA LEU A 202 -15.19 -13.17 -19.56
C LEU A 202 -15.42 -13.02 -21.04
N GLU A 203 -16.49 -12.35 -21.41
CA GLU A 203 -16.75 -11.94 -22.77
C GLU A 203 -16.09 -10.59 -23.06
N ARG A 204 -15.67 -10.40 -24.31
CA ARG A 204 -15.19 -9.07 -24.75
C ARG A 204 -16.41 -8.18 -24.89
N ASP A 205 -16.42 -7.11 -24.13
CA ASP A 205 -17.43 -6.06 -24.21
C ASP A 205 -16.80 -4.76 -24.72
N SER A 206 -17.58 -3.97 -25.42
CA SER A 206 -17.20 -2.64 -25.87
C SER A 206 -17.84 -1.61 -24.96
N PHE A 207 -17.08 -0.68 -24.47
CA PHE A 207 -17.59 0.46 -23.71
C PHE A 207 -17.20 1.78 -24.41
N SER A 208 -18.02 2.80 -24.18
CA SER A 208 -17.75 4.15 -24.66
C SER A 208 -17.30 5.03 -23.49
N LEU A 209 -16.14 5.68 -23.65
CA LEU A 209 -15.68 6.66 -22.66
C LEU A 209 -16.67 7.82 -22.48
N ASN A 210 -17.36 8.23 -23.56
CA ASN A 210 -18.39 9.25 -23.47
C ASN A 210 -19.58 8.79 -22.62
N THR A 211 -19.97 7.53 -22.74
CA THR A 211 -21.02 6.95 -21.88
C THR A 211 -20.60 6.94 -20.43
N LEU A 212 -19.36 6.54 -20.13
CA LEU A 212 -18.84 6.56 -18.77
C LEU A 212 -18.73 7.97 -18.21
N ALA A 213 -18.24 8.92 -19.00
CA ALA A 213 -18.11 10.32 -18.60
C ALA A 213 -19.44 11.03 -18.35
N ALA A 214 -20.50 10.58 -19.01
CA ALA A 214 -21.86 11.11 -18.84
C ALA A 214 -22.61 10.53 -17.63
N ARG A 215 -22.06 9.49 -16.97
CA ARG A 215 -22.67 8.88 -15.79
C ARG A 215 -22.44 9.75 -14.56
N GLU A 216 -23.50 9.99 -13.82
CA GLU A 216 -23.44 10.75 -12.57
C GLU A 216 -23.66 9.84 -11.37
N LEU A 217 -22.93 10.11 -10.30
CA LEU A 217 -23.16 9.50 -8.99
C LEU A 217 -24.00 10.46 -8.16
N LYS A 218 -25.19 10.02 -7.75
CA LYS A 218 -26.07 10.82 -6.89
C LYS A 218 -26.11 10.22 -5.50
N GLN A 219 -25.61 10.97 -4.53
CA GLN A 219 -25.74 10.58 -3.13
C GLN A 219 -27.16 10.88 -2.65
N LYS A 220 -27.85 9.86 -2.17
CA LYS A 220 -29.17 9.98 -1.53
C LYS A 220 -29.05 10.02 -0.02
N ALA A 221 -30.09 10.48 0.66
CA ALA A 221 -30.13 10.48 2.12
C ALA A 221 -29.84 9.06 2.66
N PRO A 222 -28.93 8.94 3.62
CA PRO A 222 -28.64 7.65 4.26
C PRO A 222 -29.86 7.17 5.07
N PHE A 223 -29.86 5.90 5.42
CA PHE A 223 -30.85 5.34 6.33
C PHE A 223 -30.21 4.46 7.39
N ILE A 224 -30.89 4.33 8.52
CA ILE A 224 -30.43 3.44 9.59
C ILE A 224 -30.94 2.03 9.33
N CYS A 225 -29.99 1.07 9.30
CA CYS A 225 -30.31 -0.34 9.18
C CYS A 225 -31.12 -0.82 10.40
N ARG A 226 -32.22 -1.52 10.15
CA ARG A 226 -33.11 -2.06 11.21
C ARG A 226 -32.80 -3.51 11.58
N GLY A 227 -31.63 -4.05 11.19
CA GLY A 227 -31.15 -5.37 11.55
C GLY A 227 -31.68 -6.52 10.68
N GLY A 228 -32.64 -6.30 9.81
CA GLY A 228 -33.15 -7.31 8.88
C GLY A 228 -33.67 -8.58 9.56
N LYS A 229 -33.51 -9.73 8.90
CA LYS A 229 -33.96 -11.04 9.40
C LYS A 229 -33.17 -11.53 10.61
N ASP A 230 -31.93 -11.08 10.77
CA ASP A 230 -30.99 -11.53 11.83
C ASP A 230 -31.14 -10.73 13.14
N GLN A 231 -32.11 -9.81 13.21
CA GLN A 231 -32.39 -8.96 14.37
C GLN A 231 -31.15 -8.25 14.94
N CYS A 232 -30.17 -7.91 14.05
CA CYS A 232 -28.94 -7.22 14.44
C CYS A 232 -29.26 -5.85 15.04
N ASP A 233 -28.69 -5.53 16.20
CA ASP A 233 -28.91 -4.31 16.98
C ASP A 233 -27.91 -3.17 16.66
N ARG A 234 -26.96 -3.37 15.75
CA ARG A 234 -25.87 -2.42 15.42
C ARG A 234 -26.32 -1.08 14.89
N LYS A 235 -27.55 -0.97 14.34
CA LYS A 235 -28.11 0.28 13.78
C LYS A 235 -27.15 1.03 12.85
N CYS A 236 -26.48 0.29 11.96
CA CYS A 236 -25.54 0.88 11.01
C CYS A 236 -26.22 1.93 10.13
N GLU A 237 -25.57 3.06 9.92
CA GLU A 237 -25.96 4.03 8.89
C GLU A 237 -25.50 3.51 7.52
N ILE A 238 -26.47 3.42 6.59
CA ILE A 238 -26.23 2.91 5.24
C ILE A 238 -26.29 4.08 4.26
N ALA A 239 -25.14 4.38 3.64
CA ALA A 239 -25.08 5.33 2.54
C ALA A 239 -25.80 4.78 1.30
N ARG A 240 -26.52 5.64 0.60
CA ARG A 240 -27.24 5.30 -0.64
C ARG A 240 -26.64 6.07 -1.81
N ILE A 241 -26.25 5.33 -2.84
CA ILE A 241 -25.70 5.90 -4.06
C ILE A 241 -26.55 5.38 -5.24
N GLU A 242 -27.00 6.30 -6.06
CA GLU A 242 -27.65 6.01 -7.35
C GLU A 242 -26.63 6.28 -8.46
N ILE A 243 -26.52 5.36 -9.41
CA ILE A 243 -25.57 5.42 -10.53
C ILE A 243 -26.35 5.41 -11.84
#